data_743b5746771c1af8298c378b54afd4c9
#
_entry.id   743b5746771c1af8298c378b54afd4c9
#
_cell.length_a   1.000
_cell.length_b   1.000
_cell.length_c   1.000
_cell.angle_alpha   90.00
_cell.angle_beta   90.00
_cell.angle_gamma   90.00
#
_symmetry.space_group_name_H-M   'P 1'
#
loop_
_entity.id
_entity.type
_entity.pdbx_description
1 polymer ?
#
loop_
_entity_poly.entity_id
_entity_poly.type
_entity_poly.pdbx_seq_one_letter_code
_entity_poly.pdbx_strand_id
1 'polypeptide(L)'
;MFKCKQLLRRICVVSYVFLLCGGLVNASNLVSKTNTLIGTQGNGWASGYLYPGATYPFGMVQFTPTYFTKQLGFVINQLSGAGCDHMGNFPTLPIAGALRVSPDSILNMQTPVGKEIGTAGYYAATVDHSIRAELTVTERTGMARYTFSSKEKQGTVIIGGGVAATPIQVAAIKITGPHSCEGYAEGGAFCGIPTPYKVYFVAEFDADAESFGTWKEERLHANHTFAEGSHSGVYFTFPLKEGNQAVQYKIGVSYVSVENARENLRVENPAWDFSAVRQAT
;
A
#
# COMPACT_ATOMS: atom_id res chain seq x y z
N MET A 1 -2.42 -55.06 -41.00
CA MET A 1 -1.51 -54.35 -40.10
C MET A 1 -1.46 -52.82 -40.30
N PHE A 2 -1.61 -52.30 -41.49
CA PHE A 2 -1.52 -50.86 -41.79
C PHE A 2 -2.73 -50.02 -41.27
N LYS A 3 -3.96 -50.55 -41.27
CA LYS A 3 -5.15 -49.82 -40.85
C LYS A 3 -5.21 -49.59 -39.33
N CYS A 4 -4.62 -50.49 -38.52
CA CYS A 4 -4.61 -50.35 -37.06
C CYS A 4 -3.66 -49.23 -36.56
N LYS A 5 -2.52 -49.00 -37.24
CA LYS A 5 -1.56 -47.94 -36.92
C LYS A 5 -2.12 -46.52 -37.22
N GLN A 6 -2.94 -46.39 -38.25
CA GLN A 6 -3.58 -45.11 -38.57
C GLN A 6 -4.69 -44.75 -37.56
N LEU A 7 -5.44 -45.74 -37.05
CA LEU A 7 -6.46 -45.53 -36.07
C LEU A 7 -5.86 -45.12 -34.72
N LEU A 8 -4.81 -45.79 -34.24
CA LEU A 8 -4.07 -45.41 -33.03
C LEU A 8 -3.47 -43.99 -33.11
N ARG A 9 -2.90 -43.58 -34.27
CA ARG A 9 -2.37 -42.24 -34.47
C ARG A 9 -3.46 -41.16 -34.39
N ARG A 10 -4.64 -41.42 -34.94
CA ARG A 10 -5.79 -40.50 -34.85
C ARG A 10 -6.33 -40.37 -33.43
N ILE A 11 -6.43 -41.46 -32.69
CA ILE A 11 -6.87 -41.47 -31.29
C ILE A 11 -5.85 -40.71 -30.41
N CYS A 12 -4.53 -40.91 -30.59
CA CYS A 12 -3.53 -40.17 -29.83
C CYS A 12 -3.56 -38.65 -30.13
N VAL A 13 -3.75 -38.25 -31.39
CA VAL A 13 -3.83 -36.82 -31.74
C VAL A 13 -5.09 -36.18 -31.18
N VAL A 14 -6.24 -36.84 -31.22
CA VAL A 14 -7.49 -36.34 -30.66
C VAL A 14 -7.39 -36.25 -29.13
N SER A 15 -6.79 -37.25 -28.43
CA SER A 15 -6.55 -37.21 -27.00
C SER A 15 -5.58 -36.11 -26.60
N TYR A 16 -4.55 -35.82 -27.40
CA TYR A 16 -3.60 -34.73 -27.13
C TYR A 16 -4.23 -33.35 -27.32
N VAL A 17 -5.11 -33.19 -28.33
CA VAL A 17 -5.87 -31.94 -28.53
C VAL A 17 -6.89 -31.72 -27.41
N PHE A 18 -7.54 -32.77 -26.91
CA PHE A 18 -8.44 -32.68 -25.74
C PHE A 18 -7.69 -32.34 -24.45
N LEU A 19 -6.48 -32.85 -24.25
CA LEU A 19 -5.63 -32.48 -23.11
C LEU A 19 -5.13 -31.03 -23.19
N LEU A 20 -4.90 -30.49 -24.39
CA LEU A 20 -4.50 -29.10 -24.58
C LEU A 20 -5.69 -28.11 -24.48
N CYS A 21 -6.91 -28.54 -24.84
CA CYS A 21 -8.11 -27.71 -24.69
C CYS A 21 -8.73 -27.74 -23.28
N GLY A 22 -8.44 -28.78 -22.48
CA GLY A 22 -8.94 -28.90 -21.10
C GLY A 22 -8.23 -28.01 -20.07
N GLY A 23 -7.13 -27.36 -20.45
CA GLY A 23 -6.26 -26.59 -19.56
C GLY A 23 -6.55 -25.08 -19.46
N LEU A 24 -7.48 -24.56 -20.24
CA LEU A 24 -7.91 -23.15 -20.13
C LEU A 24 -9.15 -23.01 -19.23
N VAL A 25 -9.15 -23.68 -18.10
CA VAL A 25 -10.10 -23.32 -17.04
C VAL A 25 -9.69 -21.94 -16.50
N ASN A 26 -10.50 -20.95 -16.79
CA ASN A 26 -10.35 -19.56 -16.40
C ASN A 26 -9.88 -19.39 -14.94
N ALA A 27 -8.58 -19.34 -14.71
CA ALA A 27 -8.01 -18.95 -13.42
C ALA A 27 -8.52 -17.54 -13.00
N SER A 28 -8.81 -16.68 -13.98
CA SER A 28 -9.43 -15.37 -13.77
C SER A 28 -10.77 -15.41 -13.05
N ASN A 29 -11.54 -16.50 -13.17
CA ASN A 29 -12.85 -16.63 -12.52
C ASN A 29 -12.75 -17.07 -11.05
N LEU A 30 -11.67 -17.70 -10.62
CA LEU A 30 -11.48 -18.10 -9.21
C LEU A 30 -10.97 -16.92 -8.37
N VAL A 31 -10.04 -16.14 -8.90
CA VAL A 31 -9.52 -14.93 -8.23
C VAL A 31 -10.65 -13.92 -7.96
N SER A 32 -11.57 -13.73 -8.91
CA SER A 32 -12.71 -12.82 -8.72
C SER A 32 -13.68 -13.25 -7.61
N LYS A 33 -13.60 -14.50 -7.13
CA LYS A 33 -14.42 -15.03 -6.03
C LYS A 33 -13.76 -14.89 -4.67
N THR A 34 -12.50 -14.47 -4.62
CA THR A 34 -11.82 -14.21 -3.35
C THR A 34 -12.37 -12.93 -2.72
N ASN A 35 -12.65 -12.99 -1.43
CA ASN A 35 -13.06 -11.84 -0.64
C ASN A 35 -12.05 -11.64 0.51
N THR A 36 -11.15 -10.70 0.36
CA THR A 36 -10.11 -10.41 1.36
C THR A 36 -10.63 -9.66 2.57
N LEU A 37 -11.92 -9.28 2.59
CA LEU A 37 -12.57 -8.69 3.77
C LEU A 37 -12.97 -9.73 4.82
N ILE A 38 -12.93 -11.03 4.50
CA ILE A 38 -13.22 -12.10 5.45
C ILE A 38 -12.19 -12.11 6.57
N GLY A 39 -12.64 -12.06 7.84
CA GLY A 39 -11.78 -12.07 9.02
C GLY A 39 -11.15 -10.73 9.38
N THR A 40 -11.47 -9.65 8.66
CA THR A 40 -10.95 -8.30 8.93
C THR A 40 -11.75 -7.54 9.98
N GLN A 41 -12.92 -8.02 10.36
CA GLN A 41 -13.81 -7.41 11.35
C GLN A 41 -14.16 -8.42 12.43
N GLY A 42 -14.36 -7.94 13.66
CA GLY A 42 -14.81 -8.76 14.76
C GLY A 42 -14.65 -8.06 16.11
N ASN A 43 -15.37 -8.57 17.09
CA ASN A 43 -15.27 -8.12 18.48
C ASN A 43 -14.50 -9.19 19.27
N GLY A 44 -13.29 -8.85 19.70
CA GLY A 44 -12.50 -9.74 20.54
C GLY A 44 -11.04 -9.83 20.09
N TRP A 45 -10.19 -10.24 21.02
CA TRP A 45 -8.75 -10.30 20.82
C TRP A 45 -8.27 -11.28 19.74
N ALA A 46 -9.13 -12.22 19.32
CA ALA A 46 -8.82 -13.24 18.31
C ALA A 46 -9.35 -12.89 16.91
N SER A 47 -10.01 -11.75 16.73
CA SER A 47 -10.55 -11.31 15.45
C SER A 47 -9.96 -9.99 15.00
N GLY A 48 -9.92 -9.75 13.69
CA GLY A 48 -9.39 -8.52 13.13
C GLY A 48 -7.87 -8.50 12.92
N TYR A 49 -7.17 -9.63 13.06
CA TYR A 49 -5.74 -9.74 12.73
C TYR A 49 -5.50 -10.14 11.26
N LEU A 50 -6.51 -10.07 10.43
CA LEU A 50 -6.42 -10.18 8.97
C LEU A 50 -6.68 -8.81 8.36
N TYR A 51 -5.88 -8.46 7.37
CA TYR A 51 -5.95 -7.16 6.71
C TYR A 51 -6.38 -7.33 5.26
N PRO A 52 -7.32 -6.51 4.76
CA PRO A 52 -7.89 -6.68 3.44
C PRO A 52 -7.03 -6.14 2.30
N GLY A 53 -5.86 -5.59 2.62
CA GLY A 53 -5.04 -4.87 1.67
C GLY A 53 -4.48 -5.70 0.53
N ALA A 54 -3.97 -5.00 -0.46
CA ALA A 54 -3.31 -5.60 -1.60
C ALA A 54 -2.06 -6.36 -1.17
N THR A 55 -1.90 -7.59 -1.65
CA THR A 55 -0.78 -8.47 -1.34
C THR A 55 -0.39 -9.25 -2.59
N TYR A 56 0.91 -9.29 -2.89
CA TYR A 56 1.49 -10.18 -3.90
C TYR A 56 1.85 -11.52 -3.22
N PRO A 57 1.60 -12.68 -3.85
CA PRO A 57 1.93 -13.97 -3.26
C PRO A 57 3.42 -14.04 -2.88
N PHE A 58 3.70 -14.33 -1.59
CA PHE A 58 5.06 -14.38 -1.01
C PHE A 58 5.87 -13.08 -1.10
N GLY A 59 5.21 -11.95 -1.37
CA GLY A 59 5.85 -10.64 -1.38
C GLY A 59 6.14 -10.10 0.03
N MET A 60 6.99 -9.09 0.11
CA MET A 60 7.36 -8.39 1.35
C MET A 60 6.33 -7.32 1.74
N VAL A 61 5.40 -7.00 0.83
CA VAL A 61 4.48 -5.87 0.93
C VAL A 61 3.05 -6.37 1.12
N GLN A 62 2.39 -5.82 2.13
CA GLN A 62 0.95 -5.84 2.26
C GLN A 62 0.47 -4.40 2.46
N PHE A 63 -0.05 -3.79 1.40
CA PHE A 63 -0.50 -2.41 1.42
C PHE A 63 -1.98 -2.37 1.83
N THR A 64 -2.24 -1.95 3.07
CA THR A 64 -3.52 -2.16 3.73
C THR A 64 -3.87 -1.02 4.67
N PRO A 65 -5.17 -0.77 4.94
CA PRO A 65 -5.56 0.11 6.03
C PRO A 65 -5.13 -0.47 7.38
N THR A 66 -4.88 0.42 8.34
CA THR A 66 -4.60 0.03 9.73
C THR A 66 -5.90 -0.21 10.48
N TYR A 67 -5.97 -1.29 11.27
CA TYR A 67 -7.14 -1.60 12.11
C TYR A 67 -6.83 -1.59 13.62
N PHE A 68 -5.57 -1.66 14.01
CA PHE A 68 -5.21 -1.79 15.44
C PHE A 68 -5.09 -0.48 16.16
N THR A 69 -4.54 0.51 15.52
CA THR A 69 -4.52 1.85 16.08
C THR A 69 -5.62 2.67 15.43
N LYS A 70 -6.02 3.73 16.09
CA LYS A 70 -6.86 4.75 15.48
C LYS A 70 -6.29 5.03 14.10
N GLN A 71 -7.12 4.98 13.08
CA GLN A 71 -6.72 4.87 11.70
C GLN A 71 -5.73 5.94 11.28
N LEU A 72 -4.52 5.51 10.97
CA LEU A 72 -3.43 6.37 10.50
C LEU A 72 -3.27 6.32 8.98
N GLY A 73 -4.27 5.82 8.26
CA GLY A 73 -4.24 5.65 6.82
C GLY A 73 -3.83 4.24 6.39
N PHE A 74 -3.01 4.15 5.36
CA PHE A 74 -2.60 2.89 4.73
C PHE A 74 -1.12 2.64 4.98
N VAL A 75 -0.79 1.45 5.44
CA VAL A 75 0.57 1.02 5.78
C VAL A 75 1.08 -0.03 4.79
N ILE A 76 2.40 -0.10 4.60
CA ILE A 76 2.99 -0.84 3.49
C ILE A 76 3.41 -2.28 3.84
N ASN A 77 3.69 -2.58 5.09
CA ASN A 77 4.24 -3.86 5.51
C ASN A 77 3.50 -4.49 6.70
N GLN A 78 2.17 -4.37 6.72
CA GLN A 78 1.39 -5.01 7.77
C GLN A 78 1.48 -6.54 7.65
N LEU A 79 1.64 -7.23 8.77
CA LEU A 79 1.69 -8.68 8.82
C LEU A 79 0.33 -9.25 9.20
N SER A 80 -0.35 -9.91 8.25
CA SER A 80 -1.63 -10.58 8.48
C SER A 80 -1.47 -11.91 9.22
N GLY A 81 -2.44 -12.23 10.08
CA GLY A 81 -2.51 -13.52 10.77
C GLY A 81 -1.52 -13.70 11.91
N ALA A 82 -0.82 -12.64 12.29
CA ALA A 82 0.16 -12.69 13.38
C ALA A 82 -0.48 -12.95 14.76
N GLY A 83 -1.75 -12.64 14.93
CA GLY A 83 -2.45 -12.78 16.22
C GLY A 83 -2.11 -11.71 17.24
N CYS A 84 -1.31 -10.72 16.87
CA CYS A 84 -0.94 -9.55 17.66
C CYS A 84 -0.48 -8.42 16.74
N ASP A 85 -0.36 -7.21 17.28
CA ASP A 85 0.14 -6.06 16.56
C ASP A 85 1.58 -6.29 16.08
N HIS A 86 1.85 -6.05 14.81
CA HIS A 86 3.19 -6.20 14.25
C HIS A 86 3.38 -5.41 12.96
N MET A 87 4.52 -4.72 12.81
CA MET A 87 4.86 -3.91 11.65
C MET A 87 3.84 -2.78 11.36
N GLY A 88 3.51 -2.54 10.09
CA GLY A 88 2.60 -1.46 9.69
C GLY A 88 3.29 -0.11 9.66
N ASN A 89 4.42 -0.02 8.94
CA ASN A 89 5.22 1.19 8.84
C ASN A 89 4.74 2.14 7.73
N PHE A 90 5.20 3.38 7.83
CA PHE A 90 5.02 4.46 6.86
C PHE A 90 3.56 4.67 6.45
N PRO A 91 2.66 4.94 7.43
CA PRO A 91 1.27 5.19 7.11
C PRO A 91 1.13 6.37 6.18
N THR A 92 0.37 6.19 5.10
CA THR A 92 -0.01 7.26 4.18
C THR A 92 -1.48 7.57 4.32
N LEU A 93 -1.84 8.85 4.32
CA LEU A 93 -3.23 9.28 4.36
C LEU A 93 -3.46 10.43 3.40
N PRO A 94 -4.43 10.31 2.46
CA PRO A 94 -4.87 11.43 1.66
C PRO A 94 -5.83 12.32 2.46
N ILE A 95 -5.70 13.62 2.31
CA ILE A 95 -6.49 14.66 3.00
C ILE A 95 -6.99 15.64 1.94
N ALA A 96 -8.28 15.99 1.98
CA ALA A 96 -8.86 17.01 1.12
C ALA A 96 -8.34 18.40 1.50
N GLY A 97 -7.89 19.16 0.51
CA GLY A 97 -7.30 20.48 0.70
C GLY A 97 -5.88 20.49 1.24
N ALA A 98 -5.41 21.65 1.64
CA ALA A 98 -4.11 21.85 2.25
C ALA A 98 -4.11 21.43 3.74
N LEU A 99 -2.99 20.87 4.19
CA LEU A 99 -2.80 20.52 5.60
C LEU A 99 -2.67 21.80 6.45
N ARG A 100 -3.53 21.93 7.46
CA ARG A 100 -3.58 23.13 8.33
C ARG A 100 -3.20 22.84 9.77
N VAL A 101 -3.29 21.60 10.19
CA VAL A 101 -2.97 21.12 11.55
C VAL A 101 -2.03 19.93 11.45
N SER A 102 -1.22 19.70 12.47
CA SER A 102 -0.35 18.54 12.50
C SER A 102 -1.17 17.24 12.40
N PRO A 103 -0.72 16.26 11.61
CA PRO A 103 -1.30 14.93 11.62
C PRO A 103 -1.37 14.30 13.01
N ASP A 104 -0.49 14.64 13.94
CA ASP A 104 -0.59 14.17 15.31
C ASP A 104 -1.88 14.55 15.98
N SER A 105 -2.41 15.73 15.68
CA SER A 105 -3.75 16.17 16.12
C SER A 105 -4.86 15.35 15.45
N ILE A 106 -4.61 14.82 14.27
CA ILE A 106 -5.54 13.99 13.48
C ILE A 106 -5.42 12.52 13.87
N LEU A 107 -4.28 12.05 14.40
CA LEU A 107 -4.06 10.67 14.82
C LEU A 107 -5.09 10.16 15.84
N ASN A 108 -5.71 11.06 16.55
CA ASN A 108 -6.81 10.76 17.46
C ASN A 108 -8.19 10.80 16.79
N MET A 109 -8.27 11.19 15.53
CA MET A 109 -9.49 11.20 14.74
C MET A 109 -9.58 9.90 13.97
N GLN A 110 -10.66 9.16 14.16
CA GLN A 110 -10.94 8.02 13.28
C GLN A 110 -11.33 8.58 11.93
N THR A 111 -10.45 8.41 10.95
CA THR A 111 -10.82 8.71 9.57
C THR A 111 -11.81 7.66 9.08
N PRO A 112 -13.04 8.01 8.74
CA PRO A 112 -14.02 7.02 8.30
C PRO A 112 -13.55 6.35 7.01
N VAL A 113 -13.54 5.03 7.00
CA VAL A 113 -13.31 4.23 5.80
C VAL A 113 -14.62 3.53 5.45
N GLY A 114 -15.06 3.69 4.24
CA GLY A 114 -16.29 3.09 3.74
C GLY A 114 -16.18 2.56 2.32
N LYS A 115 -17.18 1.83 1.87
CA LYS A 115 -17.24 1.25 0.52
C LYS A 115 -15.99 0.46 0.17
N GLU A 116 -15.58 -0.41 1.09
CA GLU A 116 -14.39 -1.23 0.92
C GLU A 116 -14.59 -2.31 -0.15
N ILE A 117 -13.58 -2.52 -0.95
CA ILE A 117 -13.47 -3.61 -1.92
C ILE A 117 -12.10 -4.23 -1.73
N GLY A 118 -12.07 -5.53 -1.43
CA GLY A 118 -10.84 -6.30 -1.32
C GLY A 118 -10.87 -7.50 -2.27
N THR A 119 -9.86 -7.63 -3.10
CA THR A 119 -9.61 -8.80 -3.96
C THR A 119 -8.13 -9.12 -3.94
N ALA A 120 -7.73 -10.26 -4.47
CA ALA A 120 -6.31 -10.57 -4.59
C ALA A 120 -5.58 -9.41 -5.30
N GLY A 121 -4.48 -8.95 -4.72
CA GLY A 121 -3.64 -7.89 -5.27
C GLY A 121 -4.24 -6.48 -5.30
N TYR A 122 -5.46 -6.28 -4.81
CA TYR A 122 -6.12 -4.99 -4.90
C TYR A 122 -7.01 -4.70 -3.69
N TYR A 123 -6.91 -3.49 -3.20
CA TYR A 123 -7.82 -2.94 -2.20
C TYR A 123 -8.29 -1.55 -2.61
N ALA A 124 -9.52 -1.21 -2.29
CA ALA A 124 -10.01 0.13 -2.48
C ALA A 124 -11.06 0.50 -1.43
N ALA A 125 -11.05 1.77 -1.03
CA ALA A 125 -11.99 2.32 -0.06
C ALA A 125 -12.30 3.79 -0.33
N THR A 126 -13.38 4.29 0.28
CA THR A 126 -13.62 5.72 0.38
C THR A 126 -13.13 6.22 1.73
N VAL A 127 -12.22 7.17 1.73
CA VAL A 127 -11.62 7.79 2.92
C VAL A 127 -12.29 9.15 3.12
N ASP A 128 -12.59 9.48 4.39
CA ASP A 128 -13.20 10.74 4.78
C ASP A 128 -14.43 11.12 3.92
N HIS A 129 -15.26 10.12 3.61
CA HIS A 129 -16.48 10.22 2.81
C HIS A 129 -16.32 10.75 1.37
N SER A 130 -15.13 11.20 0.96
CA SER A 130 -14.95 11.93 -0.31
C SER A 130 -13.77 11.48 -1.17
N ILE A 131 -12.75 10.82 -0.60
CA ILE A 131 -11.54 10.45 -1.32
C ILE A 131 -11.57 8.96 -1.64
N ARG A 132 -11.47 8.62 -2.90
CA ARG A 132 -11.31 7.23 -3.34
C ARG A 132 -9.84 6.86 -3.24
N ALA A 133 -9.51 5.93 -2.36
CA ALA A 133 -8.19 5.31 -2.28
C ALA A 133 -8.20 3.94 -2.95
N GLU A 134 -7.24 3.68 -3.81
CA GLU A 134 -7.01 2.40 -4.48
C GLU A 134 -5.57 1.98 -4.27
N LEU A 135 -5.35 0.73 -3.89
CA LEU A 135 -4.03 0.18 -3.55
C LEU A 135 -3.77 -1.08 -4.36
N THR A 136 -2.54 -1.22 -4.85
CA THR A 136 -2.01 -2.44 -5.46
C THR A 136 -0.53 -2.58 -5.12
N VAL A 137 0.07 -3.71 -5.40
CA VAL A 137 1.43 -4.03 -4.98
C VAL A 137 2.17 -4.83 -6.06
N THR A 138 3.48 -4.84 -5.95
CA THR A 138 4.37 -5.87 -6.50
C THR A 138 4.99 -6.65 -5.35
N GLU A 139 6.04 -7.40 -5.59
CA GLU A 139 6.70 -8.19 -4.55
C GLU A 139 7.29 -7.33 -3.43
N ARG A 140 7.87 -6.16 -3.77
CA ARG A 140 8.60 -5.26 -2.85
C ARG A 140 8.16 -3.80 -2.94
N THR A 141 7.13 -3.49 -3.73
CA THR A 141 6.64 -2.12 -3.88
C THR A 141 5.13 -2.04 -3.73
N GLY A 142 4.66 -0.89 -3.30
CA GLY A 142 3.24 -0.53 -3.30
C GLY A 142 2.95 0.61 -4.25
N MET A 143 1.74 0.62 -4.80
CA MET A 143 1.22 1.75 -5.57
C MET A 143 -0.17 2.12 -5.09
N ALA A 144 -0.40 3.39 -4.87
CA ALA A 144 -1.71 3.93 -4.52
C ALA A 144 -2.16 4.97 -5.55
N ARG A 145 -3.47 5.08 -5.71
CA ARG A 145 -4.13 6.15 -6.45
C ARG A 145 -5.21 6.76 -5.57
N TYR A 146 -5.05 8.04 -5.24
CA TYR A 146 -5.98 8.82 -4.44
C TYR A 146 -6.76 9.76 -5.35
N THR A 147 -8.06 9.53 -5.51
CA THR A 147 -8.94 10.37 -6.33
C THR A 147 -9.79 11.23 -5.41
N PHE A 148 -9.60 12.53 -5.51
CA PHE A 148 -10.29 13.54 -4.72
C PHE A 148 -11.62 13.95 -5.37
N SER A 149 -12.49 14.57 -4.59
CA SER A 149 -13.73 15.15 -5.12
C SER A 149 -13.42 16.25 -6.14
N SER A 150 -14.25 16.37 -7.18
CA SER A 150 -14.14 17.43 -8.20
C SER A 150 -14.29 18.86 -7.64
N LYS A 151 -14.75 19.00 -6.40
CA LYS A 151 -14.85 20.28 -5.71
C LYS A 151 -13.54 20.74 -5.08
N GLU A 152 -12.62 19.79 -4.87
CA GLU A 152 -11.32 20.08 -4.25
C GLU A 152 -10.37 20.69 -5.28
N LYS A 153 -9.66 21.73 -4.87
CA LYS A 153 -8.61 22.37 -5.68
C LYS A 153 -7.21 21.90 -5.29
N GLN A 154 -7.10 21.28 -4.14
CA GLN A 154 -5.86 20.76 -3.58
C GLN A 154 -6.13 19.42 -2.90
N GLY A 155 -5.14 18.54 -2.96
CA GLY A 155 -5.12 17.29 -2.21
C GLY A 155 -3.77 17.13 -1.53
N THR A 156 -3.77 16.79 -0.25
CA THR A 156 -2.55 16.53 0.50
C THR A 156 -2.38 15.05 0.75
N VAL A 157 -1.16 14.55 0.65
CA VAL A 157 -0.79 13.21 1.10
C VAL A 157 0.25 13.33 2.20
N ILE A 158 -0.03 12.72 3.35
CA ILE A 158 0.91 12.63 4.46
C ILE A 158 1.58 11.26 4.48
N ILE A 159 2.84 11.21 4.93
CA ILE A 159 3.59 9.96 5.17
C ILE A 159 4.20 10.05 6.57
N GLY A 160 3.76 9.17 7.47
CA GLY A 160 4.28 9.07 8.82
C GLY A 160 5.57 8.26 8.89
N GLY A 161 6.56 8.71 9.64
CA GLY A 161 7.83 8.02 9.83
C GLY A 161 7.87 7.22 11.13
N GLY A 162 7.43 7.84 12.22
CA GLY A 162 7.57 7.30 13.55
C GLY A 162 6.40 6.46 14.07
N VAL A 163 5.38 6.22 13.24
CA VAL A 163 4.16 5.52 13.65
C VAL A 163 4.08 4.15 12.97
N ALA A 164 3.78 3.13 13.76
CA ALA A 164 3.51 1.77 13.32
C ALA A 164 2.61 1.06 14.34
N ALA A 165 2.18 -0.15 14.02
CA ALA A 165 1.43 -1.01 14.93
C ALA A 165 2.26 -1.41 16.18
N THR A 166 3.59 -1.44 16.05
CA THR A 166 4.52 -1.68 17.14
C THR A 166 5.36 -0.44 17.44
N PRO A 167 5.90 -0.30 18.67
CA PRO A 167 6.68 0.87 19.04
C PRO A 167 7.86 1.13 18.10
N ILE A 168 7.99 2.34 17.61
CA ILE A 168 9.12 2.81 16.81
C ILE A 168 10.13 3.47 17.76
N GLN A 169 11.38 3.01 17.68
CA GLN A 169 12.50 3.51 18.49
C GLN A 169 13.19 4.67 17.79
N VAL A 170 13.42 4.52 16.48
CA VAL A 170 14.06 5.52 15.63
C VAL A 170 13.32 5.59 14.31
N ALA A 171 13.09 6.79 13.81
CA ALA A 171 12.60 7.01 12.46
C ALA A 171 13.17 8.30 11.90
N ALA A 172 13.40 8.34 10.59
CA ALA A 172 13.76 9.54 9.88
C ALA A 172 13.21 9.52 8.46
N ILE A 173 12.70 10.67 8.01
CA ILE A 173 12.25 10.88 6.63
C ILE A 173 12.89 12.15 6.10
N LYS A 174 13.42 12.08 4.89
CA LYS A 174 13.98 13.19 4.14
C LYS A 174 13.19 13.40 2.85
N ILE A 175 12.66 14.60 2.64
CA ILE A 175 12.13 15.04 1.34
C ILE A 175 13.31 15.27 0.42
N THR A 176 13.33 14.62 -0.73
CA THR A 176 14.43 14.66 -1.71
C THR A 176 14.09 15.50 -2.94
N GLY A 177 12.83 15.88 -3.08
CA GLY A 177 12.34 16.73 -4.18
C GLY A 177 10.86 17.06 -4.00
N PRO A 178 10.27 17.82 -4.92
CA PRO A 178 8.87 18.22 -4.83
C PRO A 178 7.89 17.05 -5.00
N HIS A 179 8.38 15.89 -5.42
CA HIS A 179 7.58 14.68 -5.63
C HIS A 179 8.18 13.43 -4.98
N SER A 180 9.17 13.56 -4.09
CA SER A 180 9.85 12.38 -3.55
C SER A 180 10.35 12.55 -2.12
N CYS A 181 10.39 11.43 -1.40
CA CYS A 181 11.03 11.33 -0.10
C CYS A 181 11.60 9.92 0.12
N GLU A 182 12.47 9.79 1.10
CA GLU A 182 13.11 8.56 1.51
C GLU A 182 13.31 8.53 3.02
N GLY A 183 13.50 7.35 3.59
CA GLY A 183 13.74 7.27 5.02
C GLY A 183 13.81 5.84 5.54
N TYR A 184 13.74 5.74 6.86
CA TYR A 184 13.73 4.47 7.56
C TYR A 184 12.99 4.57 8.89
N ALA A 185 12.64 3.39 9.42
CA ALA A 185 12.15 3.23 10.77
C ALA A 185 12.79 2.00 11.42
N GLU A 186 13.12 2.12 12.70
CA GLU A 186 13.59 1.03 13.55
C GLU A 186 12.57 0.81 14.66
N GLY A 187 12.17 -0.42 14.84
CA GLY A 187 11.22 -0.78 15.86
C GLY A 187 11.14 -2.29 16.02
N GLY A 188 10.10 -2.72 16.65
CA GLY A 188 9.74 -4.13 16.65
C GLY A 188 9.53 -4.70 18.03
N ALA A 189 8.36 -5.32 18.14
CA ALA A 189 7.99 -6.31 19.12
C ALA A 189 7.04 -7.26 18.43
N PHE A 190 7.16 -8.55 18.66
CA PHE A 190 6.23 -9.55 18.17
C PHE A 190 5.55 -10.21 19.37
N CYS A 191 4.25 -9.96 19.52
CA CYS A 191 3.47 -10.44 20.66
C CYS A 191 4.14 -10.14 22.03
N GLY A 192 4.72 -8.96 22.16
CA GLY A 192 5.42 -8.53 23.39
C GLY A 192 6.86 -9.03 23.53
N ILE A 193 7.35 -9.85 22.59
CA ILE A 193 8.75 -10.31 22.57
C ILE A 193 9.55 -9.34 21.70
N PRO A 194 10.69 -8.78 22.20
CA PRO A 194 11.54 -7.91 21.41
C PRO A 194 12.05 -8.63 20.15
N THR A 195 11.66 -8.12 18.99
CA THR A 195 12.09 -8.60 17.68
C THR A 195 12.46 -7.39 16.82
N PRO A 196 13.63 -6.77 17.08
CA PRO A 196 14.01 -5.53 16.42
C PRO A 196 14.14 -5.74 14.92
N TYR A 197 13.67 -4.76 14.16
CA TYR A 197 13.87 -4.68 12.72
C TYR A 197 14.14 -3.25 12.31
N LYS A 198 14.74 -3.10 11.14
CA LYS A 198 14.88 -1.81 10.45
C LYS A 198 14.34 -1.95 9.04
N VAL A 199 13.47 -1.03 8.66
CA VAL A 199 12.89 -0.97 7.33
C VAL A 199 13.18 0.38 6.70
N TYR A 200 13.57 0.37 5.43
CA TYR A 200 13.88 1.53 4.61
C TYR A 200 12.82 1.67 3.53
N PHE A 201 12.59 2.90 3.09
CA PHE A 201 11.70 3.18 1.97
C PHE A 201 12.19 4.31 1.08
N VAL A 202 11.71 4.29 -0.15
CA VAL A 202 11.72 5.41 -1.09
C VAL A 202 10.30 5.56 -1.61
N ALA A 203 9.82 6.81 -1.66
CA ALA A 203 8.49 7.13 -2.13
C ALA A 203 8.51 8.20 -3.19
N GLU A 204 7.66 8.07 -4.19
CA GLU A 204 7.51 8.99 -5.31
C GLU A 204 6.04 9.28 -5.59
N PHE A 205 5.77 10.46 -6.13
CA PHE A 205 4.47 10.90 -6.63
C PHE A 205 4.54 11.17 -8.14
N ASP A 206 3.43 11.03 -8.83
CA ASP A 206 3.32 11.26 -10.28
C ASP A 206 3.26 12.74 -10.68
N ALA A 207 3.26 13.64 -9.72
CA ALA A 207 3.23 15.09 -9.91
C ALA A 207 4.08 15.81 -8.87
N ASP A 208 4.52 17.02 -9.20
CA ASP A 208 5.17 17.91 -8.25
C ASP A 208 4.13 18.52 -7.30
N ALA A 209 4.44 18.49 -6.02
CA ALA A 209 3.68 19.21 -5.01
C ALA A 209 3.90 20.72 -5.15
N GLU A 210 2.87 21.50 -4.98
CA GLU A 210 2.97 22.97 -4.91
C GLU A 210 3.48 23.45 -3.55
N SER A 211 3.32 22.62 -2.51
CA SER A 211 3.90 22.86 -1.19
C SER A 211 4.16 21.53 -0.48
N PHE A 212 5.18 21.53 0.37
CA PHE A 212 5.56 20.39 1.19
C PHE A 212 6.17 20.85 2.51
N GLY A 213 6.34 19.93 3.43
CA GLY A 213 7.00 20.15 4.70
C GLY A 213 6.96 18.93 5.59
N THR A 214 7.31 19.15 6.84
CA THR A 214 7.33 18.12 7.86
C THR A 214 6.40 18.44 9.00
N TRP A 215 6.10 17.44 9.82
CA TRP A 215 5.53 17.66 11.15
C TRP A 215 6.34 16.91 12.20
N LYS A 216 6.23 17.38 13.41
CA LYS A 216 6.69 16.68 14.60
C LYS A 216 5.73 17.00 15.75
N GLU A 217 5.17 15.97 16.34
CA GLU A 217 4.13 16.13 17.36
C GLU A 217 2.98 17.05 16.86
N GLU A 218 2.61 18.05 17.58
CA GLU A 218 1.52 18.97 17.22
C GLU A 218 1.93 20.13 16.27
N ARG A 219 3.16 20.11 15.75
CA ARG A 219 3.72 21.23 14.96
C ARG A 219 3.93 20.90 13.50
N LEU A 220 3.47 21.78 12.62
CA LEU A 220 3.82 21.78 11.20
C LEU A 220 5.02 22.68 10.95
N HIS A 221 5.91 22.21 10.07
CA HIS A 221 7.09 22.92 9.63
C HIS A 221 7.09 23.01 8.10
N ALA A 222 6.51 24.10 7.57
CA ALA A 222 6.47 24.34 6.12
C ALA A 222 7.87 24.49 5.55
N ASN A 223 8.09 23.93 4.36
CA ASN A 223 9.37 23.94 3.63
C ASN A 223 10.54 23.25 4.35
N HIS A 224 10.31 22.58 5.48
CA HIS A 224 11.32 21.71 6.07
C HIS A 224 11.37 20.39 5.30
N THR A 225 12.58 19.85 5.14
CA THR A 225 12.83 18.64 4.33
C THR A 225 13.27 17.44 5.14
N PHE A 226 13.36 17.56 6.47
CA PHE A 226 13.80 16.48 7.33
C PHE A 226 12.93 16.38 8.59
N ALA A 227 12.46 15.18 8.86
CA ALA A 227 11.71 14.84 10.05
C ALA A 227 12.32 13.61 10.73
N GLU A 228 12.40 13.61 12.06
CA GLU A 228 12.93 12.49 12.83
C GLU A 228 12.18 12.30 14.15
N GLY A 229 12.25 11.07 14.65
CA GLY A 229 11.64 10.65 15.92
C GLY A 229 10.24 10.10 15.76
N SER A 230 9.65 9.72 16.90
CA SER A 230 8.25 9.31 17.00
C SER A 230 7.32 10.49 16.72
N HIS A 231 6.10 10.22 16.25
CA HIS A 231 5.11 11.25 15.95
C HIS A 231 5.61 12.31 14.97
N SER A 232 6.32 11.87 13.92
CA SER A 232 6.83 12.74 12.89
C SER A 232 6.57 12.19 11.48
N GLY A 233 6.71 13.05 10.48
CA GLY A 233 6.58 12.65 9.09
C GLY A 233 6.63 13.84 8.13
N VAL A 234 6.21 13.59 6.89
CA VAL A 234 6.23 14.56 5.81
C VAL A 234 4.86 14.68 5.15
N TYR A 235 4.60 15.81 4.53
CA TYR A 235 3.40 16.05 3.74
C TYR A 235 3.72 16.71 2.42
N PHE A 236 2.89 16.41 1.42
CA PHE A 236 2.95 16.98 0.07
C PHE A 236 1.55 17.41 -0.32
N THR A 237 1.37 18.67 -0.72
CA THR A 237 0.11 19.22 -1.20
C THR A 237 0.17 19.45 -2.70
N PHE A 238 -0.76 18.86 -3.42
CA PHE A 238 -0.80 18.86 -4.89
C PHE A 238 -1.94 19.75 -5.38
N PRO A 239 -1.73 20.52 -6.46
CA PRO A 239 -2.81 21.21 -7.13
C PRO A 239 -3.67 20.21 -7.91
N LEU A 240 -4.97 20.23 -7.69
CA LEU A 240 -5.94 19.41 -8.43
C LEU A 240 -6.53 20.23 -9.56
N LYS A 241 -6.52 19.65 -10.77
CA LYS A 241 -7.02 20.32 -11.99
C LYS A 241 -8.33 19.71 -12.43
N GLU A 242 -9.19 20.52 -13.02
CA GLU A 242 -10.42 20.02 -13.64
C GLU A 242 -10.08 18.89 -14.65
N GLY A 243 -10.78 17.76 -14.51
CA GLY A 243 -10.52 16.55 -15.31
C GLY A 243 -9.36 15.67 -14.80
N ASN A 244 -8.55 16.13 -13.83
CA ASN A 244 -7.52 15.33 -13.18
C ASN A 244 -7.53 15.57 -11.67
N GLN A 245 -8.27 14.77 -10.95
CA GLN A 245 -8.43 14.82 -9.50
C GLN A 245 -7.64 13.72 -8.78
N ALA A 246 -6.75 13.01 -9.49
CA ALA A 246 -6.00 11.91 -8.92
C ALA A 246 -4.54 12.29 -8.66
N VAL A 247 -4.01 11.78 -7.56
CA VAL A 247 -2.58 11.76 -7.23
C VAL A 247 -2.17 10.31 -7.08
N GLN A 248 -1.14 9.89 -7.80
CA GLN A 248 -0.57 8.56 -7.66
C GLN A 248 0.68 8.59 -6.78
N TYR A 249 0.86 7.53 -6.03
CA TYR A 249 1.93 7.36 -5.06
C TYR A 249 2.54 5.97 -5.22
N LYS A 250 3.87 5.89 -5.24
CA LYS A 250 4.63 4.64 -5.23
C LYS A 250 5.55 4.61 -4.04
N ILE A 251 5.71 3.44 -3.44
CA ILE A 251 6.65 3.20 -2.36
C ILE A 251 7.38 1.88 -2.58
N GLY A 252 8.70 1.94 -2.59
CA GLY A 252 9.57 0.76 -2.53
C GLY A 252 10.09 0.57 -1.12
N VAL A 253 10.18 -0.68 -0.66
CA VAL A 253 10.69 -1.02 0.67
C VAL A 253 11.87 -1.97 0.62
N SER A 254 12.72 -1.90 1.63
CA SER A 254 13.84 -2.83 1.83
C SER A 254 14.18 -2.95 3.31
N TYR A 255 14.62 -4.13 3.75
CA TYR A 255 15.21 -4.35 5.08
C TYR A 255 16.73 -4.26 5.06
N VAL A 256 17.33 -3.77 3.98
CA VAL A 256 18.78 -3.67 3.79
C VAL A 256 19.24 -2.22 3.75
N SER A 257 18.72 -1.40 2.82
CA SER A 257 19.10 0.00 2.69
C SER A 257 18.08 0.82 1.88
N VAL A 258 18.22 2.14 1.90
CA VAL A 258 17.45 3.08 1.05
C VAL A 258 17.76 2.84 -0.43
N GLU A 259 19.02 2.55 -0.79
CA GLU A 259 19.43 2.27 -2.16
C GLU A 259 18.72 1.02 -2.70
N ASN A 260 18.60 -0.03 -1.87
CA ASN A 260 17.86 -1.23 -2.25
C ASN A 260 16.35 -0.96 -2.38
N ALA A 261 15.77 -0.13 -1.52
CA ALA A 261 14.38 0.29 -1.66
C ALA A 261 14.13 1.04 -2.97
N ARG A 262 15.07 1.92 -3.35
CA ARG A 262 15.06 2.65 -4.63
C ARG A 262 15.17 1.71 -5.82
N GLU A 263 16.09 0.75 -5.76
CA GLU A 263 16.27 -0.24 -6.81
C GLU A 263 15.03 -1.13 -6.97
N ASN A 264 14.41 -1.57 -5.87
CA ASN A 264 13.16 -2.32 -5.91
C ASN A 264 12.07 -1.51 -6.63
N LEU A 265 11.93 -0.21 -6.31
CA LEU A 265 10.95 0.67 -6.95
C LEU A 265 11.23 0.82 -8.45
N ARG A 266 12.49 1.05 -8.82
CA ARG A 266 12.92 1.20 -10.22
C ARG A 266 12.69 -0.04 -11.07
N VAL A 267 12.91 -1.23 -10.51
CA VAL A 267 12.82 -2.50 -11.24
C VAL A 267 11.38 -2.99 -11.33
N GLU A 268 10.64 -2.95 -10.23
CA GLU A 268 9.32 -3.58 -10.17
C GLU A 268 8.18 -2.64 -10.56
N ASN A 269 8.37 -1.33 -10.39
CA ASN A 269 7.31 -0.35 -10.62
C ASN A 269 7.85 0.91 -11.34
N PRO A 270 8.47 0.77 -12.53
CA PRO A 270 9.12 1.88 -13.23
C PRO A 270 8.11 2.89 -13.78
N ALA A 271 6.92 2.45 -14.14
CA ALA A 271 5.90 3.28 -14.81
C ALA A 271 4.78 3.73 -13.85
N TRP A 272 4.04 4.75 -14.25
CA TRP A 272 2.83 5.23 -13.57
C TRP A 272 1.57 4.58 -14.15
N ASP A 273 1.59 3.25 -14.33
CA ASP A 273 0.45 2.46 -14.82
C ASP A 273 -0.12 1.58 -13.71
N PHE A 274 -1.00 2.19 -12.93
CA PHE A 274 -1.71 1.49 -11.85
C PHE A 274 -2.46 0.24 -12.34
N SER A 275 -3.02 0.31 -13.54
CA SER A 275 -3.82 -0.80 -14.08
C SER A 275 -2.92 -1.99 -14.48
N ALA A 276 -1.76 -1.73 -15.06
CA ALA A 276 -0.80 -2.77 -15.39
C ALA A 276 -0.25 -3.46 -14.12
N VAL A 277 0.12 -2.69 -13.09
CA VAL A 277 0.56 -3.25 -11.80
C VAL A 277 -0.53 -4.13 -11.19
N ARG A 278 -1.79 -3.63 -11.13
CA ARG A 278 -2.93 -4.39 -10.61
C ARG A 278 -3.19 -5.70 -11.37
N GLN A 279 -2.98 -5.71 -12.69
CA GLN A 279 -3.19 -6.92 -13.49
C GLN A 279 -2.08 -7.95 -13.32
N ALA A 280 -0.86 -7.49 -13.00
CA ALA A 280 0.29 -8.35 -12.79
C ALA A 280 0.30 -9.00 -11.39
N THR A 281 -0.41 -8.41 -10.45
CA THR A 281 -0.58 -8.92 -9.08
C THR A 281 -1.71 -9.93 -9.00
#